data_1b92dca0c570bee9c874641e1e600bd0
#
_entry.id   1b92dca0c570bee9c874641e1e600bd0
#
_cell.length_a   1.000
_cell.length_b   1.000
_cell.length_c   1.000
_cell.angle_alpha   90.00
_cell.angle_beta   90.00
_cell.angle_gamma   90.00
#
_symmetry.space_group_name_H-M   'P 1'
#
loop_
_entity.id
_entity.type
_entity.pdbx_description
1 polymer ?
#
loop_
_entity_poly.entity_id
_entity_poly.type
_entity_poly.pdbx_seq_one_letter_code
_entity_poly.pdbx_strand_id
1 'polypeptide(L)'
;GHLPDQKTTISQWERSMELEDEITIPASMDDVYEALNDIAILKACIPGCEELIRNDDGELEAKVTLKIGPVKAKFGGRVTLDNTNAPMKFSLAGEGDGGLAGYAKGGADVELSADGDSTILKYVAKAETGGKIAQLGGRLITSTARKLSKMFFTKFEKIMSGEESLPEEEPAKAVS
;
A
#
# COMPACT_ATOMS: atom_id res chain seq x y z
N GLY A 1 -8.24 -22.46 34.90
CA GLY A 1 -7.82 -22.18 34.17
C GLY A 1 -8.11 -21.40 32.93
N HIS A 2 -7.56 -20.24 32.93
CA HIS A 2 -7.65 -19.42 31.75
C HIS A 2 -6.71 -19.97 30.71
N LEU A 3 -7.27 -20.29 29.56
CA LEU A 3 -6.44 -20.75 28.47
C LEU A 3 -5.63 -19.58 27.94
N PRO A 4 -4.37 -19.84 27.56
CA PRO A 4 -3.62 -18.82 26.87
C PRO A 4 -4.45 -18.37 25.69
N ASP A 5 -4.49 -17.10 25.52
CA ASP A 5 -5.26 -16.53 24.44
C ASP A 5 -4.83 -17.16 23.12
N GLN A 6 -5.76 -17.79 22.45
CA GLN A 6 -5.51 -18.40 21.15
C GLN A 6 -5.01 -17.38 20.13
N LYS A 7 -5.36 -16.13 20.34
CA LYS A 7 -4.93 -15.04 19.47
C LYS A 7 -3.44 -14.80 19.53
N THR A 8 -2.80 -15.21 20.61
CA THR A 8 -1.36 -15.04 20.74
C THR A 8 -0.59 -16.19 20.12
N THR A 9 -1.29 -17.25 19.72
CA THR A 9 -0.66 -18.40 19.11
C THR A 9 -0.48 -18.14 17.63
N ILE A 10 0.44 -17.24 17.31
CA ILE A 10 0.81 -16.98 15.94
C ILE A 10 1.88 -17.98 15.58
N SER A 11 1.68 -18.64 14.44
CA SER A 11 2.69 -19.56 13.93
C SER A 11 4.03 -18.85 13.83
N GLN A 12 5.11 -19.52 14.15
CA GLN A 12 6.44 -18.96 14.00
C GLN A 12 6.74 -18.51 12.56
N TRP A 13 5.92 -18.93 11.61
CA TRP A 13 6.04 -18.59 10.19
C TRP A 13 5.20 -17.39 9.81
N GLU A 14 4.41 -16.87 10.73
CA GLU A 14 3.53 -15.74 10.50
C GLU A 14 3.89 -14.59 11.43
N ARG A 15 3.71 -13.39 10.95
CA ARG A 15 3.91 -12.18 11.74
C ARG A 15 2.82 -11.17 11.41
N SER A 16 2.28 -10.54 12.44
CA SER A 16 1.32 -9.45 12.29
C SER A 16 2.03 -8.13 12.52
N MET A 17 1.56 -7.11 11.82
CA MET A 17 2.00 -5.75 12.06
C MET A 17 0.85 -4.78 11.94
N GLU A 18 0.98 -3.62 12.57
CA GLU A 18 0.02 -2.54 12.47
C GLU A 18 0.77 -1.24 12.30
N LEU A 19 0.31 -0.41 11.38
CA LEU A 19 0.84 0.94 11.16
C LEU A 19 -0.31 1.93 11.23
N GLU A 20 -0.02 3.08 11.79
CA GLU A 20 -0.98 4.18 11.86
C GLU A 20 -0.21 5.47 11.63
N ASP A 21 -0.72 6.34 10.77
CA ASP A 21 -0.07 7.60 10.48
C ASP A 21 -1.08 8.64 10.00
N GLU A 22 -0.63 9.89 9.99
CA GLU A 22 -1.41 11.03 9.56
C GLU A 22 -0.51 11.93 8.72
N ILE A 23 -1.00 12.29 7.55
CA ILE A 23 -0.22 13.06 6.57
C ILE A 23 -1.08 14.22 6.09
N THR A 24 -0.46 15.40 5.96
CA THR A 24 -1.12 16.56 5.35
C THR A 24 -0.70 16.65 3.89
N ILE A 25 -1.66 16.66 2.99
CA ILE A 25 -1.44 16.69 1.56
C ILE A 25 -1.93 18.02 1.00
N PRO A 26 -1.10 18.74 0.22
CA PRO A 26 -1.44 20.07 -0.26
C PRO A 26 -2.35 20.02 -1.50
N ALA A 27 -3.55 19.49 -1.32
CA ALA A 27 -4.57 19.39 -2.35
C ALA A 27 -5.93 19.21 -1.71
N SER A 28 -7.00 19.48 -2.46
CA SER A 28 -8.36 19.28 -1.96
C SER A 28 -8.66 17.81 -1.74
N MET A 29 -9.67 17.53 -0.92
CA MET A 29 -10.10 16.16 -0.64
C MET A 29 -10.46 15.40 -1.92
N ASP A 30 -11.20 16.05 -2.81
CA ASP A 30 -11.60 15.40 -4.06
C ASP A 30 -10.39 15.08 -4.93
N ASP A 31 -9.44 16.03 -5.01
CA ASP A 31 -8.22 15.80 -5.79
C ASP A 31 -7.36 14.68 -5.20
N VAL A 32 -7.26 14.65 -3.86
CA VAL A 32 -6.51 13.58 -3.18
C VAL A 32 -7.16 12.23 -3.44
N TYR A 33 -8.47 12.15 -3.28
CA TYR A 33 -9.18 10.89 -3.51
C TYR A 33 -9.06 10.44 -4.97
N GLU A 34 -9.23 11.35 -5.90
CA GLU A 34 -9.11 11.04 -7.32
C GLU A 34 -7.70 10.54 -7.66
N ALA A 35 -6.68 11.20 -7.11
CA ALA A 35 -5.29 10.80 -7.32
C ALA A 35 -4.98 9.43 -6.74
N LEU A 36 -5.55 9.09 -5.59
CA LEU A 36 -5.38 7.78 -4.96
C LEU A 36 -6.06 6.66 -5.73
N ASN A 37 -6.89 7.01 -6.71
CA ASN A 37 -7.53 6.05 -7.62
C ASN A 37 -6.95 6.11 -9.04
N ASP A 38 -5.94 6.92 -9.25
CA ASP A 38 -5.31 7.07 -10.56
C ASP A 38 -4.16 6.06 -10.71
N ILE A 39 -4.28 5.20 -11.69
CA ILE A 39 -3.30 4.12 -11.91
C ILE A 39 -1.89 4.65 -12.15
N ALA A 40 -1.75 5.71 -12.94
CA ALA A 40 -0.43 6.27 -13.23
C ALA A 40 0.23 6.85 -11.97
N ILE A 41 -0.56 7.54 -11.14
CA ILE A 41 -0.07 8.09 -9.88
C ILE A 41 0.31 6.98 -8.90
N LEU A 42 -0.56 6.00 -8.74
CA LEU A 42 -0.30 4.87 -7.84
C LEU A 42 0.96 4.12 -8.26
N LYS A 43 1.09 3.83 -9.54
CA LYS A 43 2.27 3.13 -10.05
C LYS A 43 3.55 3.93 -9.77
N ALA A 44 3.51 5.25 -9.94
CA ALA A 44 4.65 6.11 -9.67
C ALA A 44 5.02 6.16 -8.19
N CYS A 45 4.03 6.06 -7.30
CA CYS A 45 4.24 6.19 -5.86
C CYS A 45 4.60 4.88 -5.17
N ILE A 46 4.11 3.75 -5.67
CA ILE A 46 4.40 2.45 -5.05
C ILE A 46 5.84 2.05 -5.35
N PRO A 47 6.69 1.96 -4.31
CA PRO A 47 8.09 1.61 -4.52
C PRO A 47 8.23 0.24 -5.18
N GLY A 48 9.05 0.18 -6.22
CA GLY A 48 9.32 -1.08 -6.92
C GLY A 48 8.21 -1.59 -7.81
N CYS A 49 7.16 -0.81 -8.01
CA CYS A 49 6.03 -1.23 -8.83
C CYS A 49 6.42 -1.25 -10.31
N GLU A 50 6.33 -2.42 -10.91
CA GLU A 50 6.66 -2.63 -12.32
C GLU A 50 5.41 -2.62 -13.20
N GLU A 51 4.31 -3.14 -12.67
CA GLU A 51 3.03 -3.19 -13.37
C GLU A 51 1.90 -2.91 -12.39
N LEU A 52 0.90 -2.19 -12.86
CA LEU A 52 -0.32 -1.94 -12.10
C LEU A 52 -1.47 -1.83 -13.09
N ILE A 53 -2.46 -2.69 -12.93
CA ILE A 53 -3.64 -2.68 -13.80
C ILE A 53 -4.91 -2.72 -12.95
N ARG A 54 -5.99 -2.22 -13.52
CA ARG A 54 -7.32 -2.32 -12.92
C ARG A 54 -8.14 -3.29 -13.75
N ASN A 55 -8.68 -4.31 -13.10
CA ASN A 55 -9.54 -5.28 -13.75
C ASN A 55 -10.94 -4.71 -13.96
N ASP A 56 -11.74 -5.40 -14.77
CA ASP A 56 -13.10 -4.97 -15.08
C ASP A 56 -13.99 -4.88 -13.83
N ASP A 57 -13.68 -5.66 -12.81
CA ASP A 57 -14.42 -5.64 -11.53
C ASP A 57 -13.91 -4.57 -10.56
N GLY A 58 -12.92 -3.78 -10.96
CA GLY A 58 -12.34 -2.74 -10.13
C GLY A 58 -11.16 -3.17 -9.26
N GLU A 59 -10.88 -4.47 -9.22
CA GLU A 59 -9.72 -4.98 -8.46
C GLU A 59 -8.42 -4.54 -9.14
N LEU A 60 -7.44 -4.16 -8.32
CA LEU A 60 -6.12 -3.82 -8.83
C LEU A 60 -5.20 -5.03 -8.75
N GLU A 61 -4.38 -5.21 -9.78
CA GLU A 61 -3.31 -6.20 -9.80
C GLU A 61 -1.99 -5.50 -10.01
N ALA A 62 -0.99 -5.91 -9.26
CA ALA A 62 0.32 -5.28 -9.31
C ALA A 62 1.44 -6.31 -9.33
N LYS A 63 2.56 -5.92 -9.93
CA LYS A 63 3.82 -6.63 -9.79
C LYS A 63 4.82 -5.66 -9.20
N VAL A 64 5.37 -6.04 -8.06
CA VAL A 64 6.23 -5.16 -7.27
C VAL A 64 7.49 -5.93 -6.88
N THR A 65 8.64 -5.35 -7.15
CA THR A 65 9.91 -5.92 -6.70
C THR A 65 10.34 -5.21 -5.43
N LEU A 66 10.49 -5.94 -4.35
CA LEU A 66 10.86 -5.40 -3.06
C LEU A 66 12.08 -6.12 -2.49
N LYS A 67 12.84 -5.36 -1.71
CA LYS A 67 13.93 -5.92 -0.90
C LYS A 67 13.56 -5.74 0.56
N ILE A 68 13.40 -6.85 1.27
CA ILE A 68 13.04 -6.87 2.68
C ILE A 68 14.21 -7.51 3.43
N GLY A 69 15.08 -6.67 4.01
CA GLY A 69 16.34 -7.17 4.56
C GLY A 69 17.16 -7.86 3.47
N PRO A 70 17.62 -9.08 3.68
CA PRO A 70 18.40 -9.81 2.68
C PRO A 70 17.54 -10.47 1.60
N VAL A 71 16.22 -10.43 1.73
CA VAL A 71 15.31 -11.09 0.78
C VAL A 71 14.87 -10.11 -0.28
N LYS A 72 15.23 -10.38 -1.54
CA LYS A 72 14.74 -9.61 -2.68
C LYS A 72 13.84 -10.53 -3.49
N ALA A 73 12.62 -10.06 -3.76
CA ALA A 73 11.65 -10.87 -4.47
C ALA A 73 10.66 -10.01 -5.25
N LYS A 74 10.07 -10.64 -6.25
CA LYS A 74 8.97 -10.06 -6.99
C LYS A 74 7.68 -10.60 -6.41
N PHE A 75 6.79 -9.69 -6.01
CA PHE A 75 5.50 -10.04 -5.46
C PHE A 75 4.40 -9.72 -6.46
N GLY A 76 3.48 -10.67 -6.64
CA GLY A 76 2.24 -10.43 -7.36
C GLY A 76 1.18 -10.04 -6.35
N GLY A 77 0.60 -8.85 -6.49
CA GLY A 77 -0.36 -8.32 -5.54
C GLY A 77 -1.74 -8.14 -6.14
N ARG A 78 -2.75 -8.20 -5.29
CA ARG A 78 -4.15 -7.93 -5.63
C ARG A 78 -4.74 -7.07 -4.55
N VAL A 79 -5.47 -6.03 -4.95
CA VAL A 79 -6.08 -5.09 -4.00
C VAL A 79 -7.54 -4.87 -4.38
N THR A 80 -8.41 -5.02 -3.40
CA THR A 80 -9.83 -4.73 -3.53
C THR A 80 -10.14 -3.46 -2.74
N LEU A 81 -10.93 -2.57 -3.32
CA LEU A 81 -11.28 -1.30 -2.70
C LEU A 81 -12.75 -1.29 -2.28
N ASP A 82 -13.02 -0.70 -1.12
CA ASP A 82 -14.37 -0.42 -0.68
C ASP A 82 -14.53 1.10 -0.62
N ASN A 83 -15.24 1.64 -1.58
CA ASN A 83 -15.47 3.08 -1.74
C ASN A 83 -16.88 3.50 -1.36
N THR A 84 -17.59 2.68 -0.59
CA THR A 84 -18.98 2.96 -0.22
C THR A 84 -19.15 4.33 0.43
N ASN A 85 -18.22 4.73 1.26
CA ASN A 85 -18.27 6.02 1.98
C ASN A 85 -17.26 7.04 1.48
N ALA A 86 -16.74 6.85 0.27
CA ALA A 86 -15.80 7.78 -0.32
C ALA A 86 -16.45 9.14 -0.62
N PRO A 87 -15.69 10.22 -0.66
CA PRO A 87 -14.23 10.29 -0.51
C PRO A 87 -13.73 10.37 0.93
N MET A 88 -14.60 10.62 1.91
CA MET A 88 -14.19 10.84 3.30
C MET A 88 -13.63 9.61 3.98
N LYS A 89 -14.17 8.46 3.64
CA LYS A 89 -13.71 7.17 4.19
C LYS A 89 -13.72 6.13 3.11
N PHE A 90 -12.66 5.36 3.06
CA PHE A 90 -12.59 4.20 2.18
C PHE A 90 -11.60 3.20 2.76
N SER A 91 -11.67 1.98 2.31
CA SER A 91 -10.77 0.95 2.78
C SER A 91 -10.26 0.13 1.62
N LEU A 92 -9.17 -0.58 1.87
CA LEU A 92 -8.60 -1.49 0.91
C LEU A 92 -8.19 -2.77 1.61
N ALA A 93 -8.26 -3.86 0.88
CA ALA A 93 -7.77 -5.15 1.33
C ALA A 93 -6.89 -5.71 0.22
N GLY A 94 -5.77 -6.29 0.60
CA GLY A 94 -4.83 -6.77 -0.40
C GLY A 94 -4.02 -7.95 0.07
N GLU A 95 -3.43 -8.61 -0.91
CA GLU A 95 -2.50 -9.69 -0.66
C GLU A 95 -1.41 -9.67 -1.71
N GLY A 96 -0.23 -10.13 -1.33
CA GLY A 96 0.90 -10.26 -2.23
C GLY A 96 1.58 -11.57 -2.01
N ASP A 97 1.95 -12.23 -3.10
CA ASP A 97 2.63 -13.52 -3.07
C ASP A 97 3.98 -13.40 -3.75
N GLY A 98 5.03 -13.71 -3.02
CA GLY A 98 6.40 -13.69 -3.51
C GLY A 98 6.97 -15.09 -3.80
N GLY A 99 6.12 -16.09 -3.88
CA GLY A 99 6.56 -17.48 -4.09
C GLY A 99 7.39 -17.97 -2.93
N LEU A 100 8.63 -18.35 -3.21
CA LEU A 100 9.54 -18.84 -2.16
C LEU A 100 9.85 -17.81 -1.09
N ALA A 101 9.69 -16.53 -1.39
CA ALA A 101 9.92 -15.46 -0.41
C ALA A 101 8.81 -15.38 0.63
N GLY A 102 7.65 -15.94 0.35
CA GLY A 102 6.51 -15.88 1.26
C GLY A 102 5.42 -14.95 0.77
N TYR A 103 4.55 -14.55 1.68
CA TYR A 103 3.39 -13.74 1.33
C TYR A 103 3.09 -12.70 2.39
N ALA A 104 2.28 -11.72 2.00
CA ALA A 104 1.70 -10.74 2.91
C ALA A 104 0.24 -10.53 2.54
N LYS A 105 -0.61 -10.30 3.53
CA LYS A 105 -2.00 -9.94 3.29
C LYS A 105 -2.46 -8.98 4.37
N GLY A 106 -3.38 -8.10 4.03
CA GLY A 106 -3.86 -7.14 5.00
C GLY A 106 -4.78 -6.12 4.39
N GLY A 107 -4.94 -5.04 5.09
CA GLY A 107 -5.78 -3.96 4.63
C GLY A 107 -5.49 -2.66 5.33
N ALA A 108 -6.18 -1.62 4.88
CA ALA A 108 -6.05 -0.31 5.48
C ALA A 108 -7.40 0.41 5.45
N ASP A 109 -7.64 1.16 6.52
CA ASP A 109 -8.76 2.09 6.58
C ASP A 109 -8.19 3.49 6.43
N VAL A 110 -8.78 4.29 5.54
CA VAL A 110 -8.32 5.63 5.23
C VAL A 110 -9.43 6.63 5.49
N GLU A 111 -9.08 7.73 6.14
CA GLU A 111 -9.98 8.86 6.36
C GLU A 111 -9.35 10.12 5.81
N LEU A 112 -10.14 10.88 5.06
CA LEU A 112 -9.74 12.19 4.55
C LEU A 112 -10.57 13.27 5.22
N SER A 113 -9.92 14.34 5.65
CA SER A 113 -10.62 15.52 6.18
C SER A 113 -10.00 16.79 5.61
N ALA A 114 -10.82 17.79 5.41
CA ALA A 114 -10.37 19.07 4.88
C ALA A 114 -9.60 19.85 5.96
N ASP A 115 -8.55 20.53 5.54
CA ASP A 115 -7.77 21.44 6.38
C ASP A 115 -7.39 22.65 5.52
N GLY A 116 -8.33 23.61 5.43
CA GLY A 116 -8.17 24.73 4.49
C GLY A 116 -8.09 24.21 3.06
N ASP A 117 -7.03 24.56 2.36
CA ASP A 117 -6.80 24.10 0.99
C ASP A 117 -6.08 22.75 0.94
N SER A 118 -5.76 22.22 2.10
CA SER A 118 -5.06 20.93 2.21
C SER A 118 -6.01 19.84 2.69
N THR A 119 -5.54 18.62 2.67
CA THR A 119 -6.29 17.46 3.16
C THR A 119 -5.43 16.70 4.15
N ILE A 120 -6.04 16.34 5.27
CA ILE A 120 -5.40 15.46 6.24
C ILE A 120 -5.84 14.05 5.91
N LEU A 121 -4.87 13.19 5.65
CA LEU A 121 -5.08 11.77 5.39
C LEU A 121 -4.62 10.99 6.61
N LYS A 122 -5.53 10.23 7.21
CA LYS A 122 -5.22 9.30 8.30
C LYS A 122 -5.41 7.89 7.80
N TYR A 123 -4.49 7.01 8.16
CA TYR A 123 -4.68 5.61 7.83
C TYR A 123 -4.27 4.70 8.97
N VAL A 124 -4.96 3.57 9.04
CA VAL A 124 -4.59 2.46 9.92
C VAL A 124 -4.47 1.25 9.02
N ALA A 125 -3.30 0.65 9.01
CA ALA A 125 -3.02 -0.52 8.19
C ALA A 125 -2.64 -1.70 9.06
N LYS A 126 -3.13 -2.87 8.70
CA LYS A 126 -2.80 -4.13 9.38
C LYS A 126 -2.38 -5.12 8.32
N ALA A 127 -1.38 -5.91 8.64
CA ALA A 127 -0.90 -6.93 7.73
C ALA A 127 -0.39 -8.15 8.48
N GLU A 128 -0.48 -9.29 7.81
CA GLU A 128 0.10 -10.54 8.26
C GLU A 128 1.08 -11.00 7.20
N THR A 129 2.20 -11.56 7.62
CA THR A 129 3.17 -12.13 6.71
C THR A 129 3.37 -13.60 7.05
N GLY A 130 3.72 -14.38 6.04
CA GLY A 130 4.03 -15.79 6.22
C GLY A 130 5.19 -16.20 5.32
N GLY A 131 5.71 -17.38 5.60
CA GLY A 131 6.83 -17.92 4.85
C GLY A 131 8.15 -17.26 5.18
N LYS A 132 9.05 -17.21 4.21
CA LYS A 132 10.43 -16.78 4.43
C LYS A 132 10.55 -15.37 4.99
N ILE A 133 9.77 -14.42 4.46
CA ILE A 133 9.85 -13.04 4.96
C ILE A 133 9.40 -12.93 6.43
N ALA A 134 8.46 -13.75 6.86
CA ALA A 134 7.99 -13.73 8.25
C ALA A 134 9.11 -14.12 9.22
N GLN A 135 10.04 -14.96 8.77
CA GLN A 135 11.18 -15.39 9.58
C GLN A 135 12.18 -14.27 9.86
N LEU A 136 12.11 -13.19 9.12
CA LEU A 136 12.96 -12.02 9.32
C LEU A 136 12.64 -11.29 10.61
N GLY A 137 11.45 -11.52 11.18
CA GLY A 137 11.02 -10.96 12.44
C GLY A 137 10.17 -9.71 12.29
N GLY A 138 9.31 -9.50 13.27
CA GLY A 138 8.34 -8.40 13.24
C GLY A 138 8.97 -7.02 13.18
N ARG A 139 10.12 -6.83 13.82
CA ARG A 139 10.80 -5.54 13.81
C ARG A 139 11.22 -5.14 12.39
N LEU A 140 11.83 -6.07 11.65
CA LEU A 140 12.27 -5.78 10.29
C LEU A 140 11.07 -5.59 9.35
N ILE A 141 10.03 -6.41 9.52
CA ILE A 141 8.80 -6.27 8.72
C ILE A 141 8.15 -4.92 8.95
N THR A 142 8.01 -4.51 10.22
CA THR A 142 7.39 -3.22 10.56
C THR A 142 8.21 -2.05 10.04
N SER A 143 9.54 -2.09 10.22
CA SER A 143 10.40 -1.00 9.74
C SER A 143 10.37 -0.89 8.22
N THR A 144 10.32 -2.02 7.51
CA THR A 144 10.20 -2.04 6.07
C THR A 144 8.87 -1.43 5.62
N ALA A 145 7.78 -1.83 6.26
CA ALA A 145 6.46 -1.29 5.93
C ALA A 145 6.39 0.23 6.15
N ARG A 146 6.97 0.72 7.23
CA ARG A 146 7.05 2.17 7.48
C ARG A 146 7.84 2.88 6.40
N LYS A 147 8.97 2.31 6.01
CA LYS A 147 9.81 2.88 4.95
C LYS A 147 9.05 2.96 3.63
N LEU A 148 8.36 1.89 3.26
CA LEU A 148 7.59 1.84 2.02
C LEU A 148 6.45 2.84 2.04
N SER A 149 5.73 2.96 3.15
CA SER A 149 4.66 3.94 3.31
C SER A 149 5.20 5.36 3.20
N LYS A 150 6.33 5.64 3.83
CA LYS A 150 6.95 6.95 3.76
C LYS A 150 7.39 7.30 2.34
N MET A 151 7.95 6.35 1.63
CA MET A 151 8.35 6.55 0.24
C MET A 151 7.12 6.84 -0.64
N PHE A 152 6.05 6.09 -0.43
CA PHE A 152 4.80 6.30 -1.16
C PHE A 152 4.29 7.73 -0.96
N PHE A 153 4.11 8.16 0.28
CA PHE A 153 3.51 9.44 0.57
C PHE A 153 4.43 10.63 0.28
N THR A 154 5.74 10.45 0.39
CA THR A 154 6.68 11.49 -0.02
C THR A 154 6.54 11.78 -1.52
N LYS A 155 6.47 10.74 -2.32
CA LYS A 155 6.26 10.87 -3.76
C LYS A 155 4.89 11.45 -4.07
N PHE A 156 3.87 10.95 -3.39
CA PHE A 156 2.50 11.40 -3.57
C PHE A 156 2.36 12.90 -3.28
N GLU A 157 2.92 13.37 -2.17
CA GLU A 157 2.91 14.80 -1.83
C GLU A 157 3.58 15.64 -2.90
N LYS A 158 4.70 15.20 -3.43
CA LYS A 158 5.43 15.92 -4.47
C LYS A 158 4.60 16.02 -5.75
N ILE A 159 3.92 14.97 -6.11
CA ILE A 159 3.03 15.00 -7.27
C ILE A 159 1.85 15.94 -7.03
N MET A 160 1.23 15.86 -5.85
CA MET A 160 0.06 16.67 -5.54
C MET A 160 0.40 18.16 -5.39
N SER A 161 1.61 18.49 -4.97
CA SER A 161 2.05 19.87 -4.85
C SER A 161 2.55 20.46 -6.17
N GLY A 162 2.70 19.63 -7.19
CA GLY A 162 3.26 20.06 -8.47
C GLY A 162 4.78 20.12 -8.50
N GLU A 163 5.46 19.73 -7.41
CA GLU A 163 6.92 19.71 -7.38
C GLU A 163 7.50 18.64 -8.29
N GLU A 164 6.72 17.58 -8.55
CA GLU A 164 7.16 16.49 -9.39
C GLU A 164 6.05 16.13 -10.38
N SER A 165 6.43 16.01 -11.64
CA SER A 165 5.49 15.59 -12.68
C SER A 165 5.42 14.08 -12.74
N LEU A 166 4.29 13.56 -13.19
CA LEU A 166 4.20 12.14 -13.51
C LEU A 166 5.12 11.85 -14.69
N PRO A 167 5.75 10.67 -14.70
CA PRO A 167 6.48 10.23 -15.88
C PRO A 167 5.52 10.21 -17.06
N GLU A 168 5.98 10.65 -18.22
CA GLU A 168 5.17 10.54 -19.42
C GLU A 168 4.87 9.07 -19.68
N GLU A 169 3.60 8.78 -19.92
CA GLU A 169 3.26 7.46 -20.39
C GLU A 169 3.92 7.30 -21.74
N GLU A 170 4.63 6.22 -21.90
CA GLU A 170 5.16 5.93 -23.21
C GLU A 170 3.98 5.76 -24.17
N PRO A 171 4.01 6.49 -25.28
CA PRO A 171 2.95 6.34 -26.26
C PRO A 171 2.87 4.88 -26.64
N ALA A 172 1.69 4.42 -26.64
CA ALA A 172 1.30 3.05 -26.89
C ALA A 172 2.30 2.26 -27.73
N LYS A 173 3.32 1.76 -27.09
CA LYS A 173 4.25 0.82 -27.74
C LYS A 173 3.52 -0.35 -28.33
N ALA A 174 2.45 -0.70 -27.67
CA ALA A 174 1.63 -1.81 -28.11
C ALA A 174 1.02 -1.60 -29.47
N VAL A 175 0.94 -0.37 -29.91
CA VAL A 175 0.32 -0.04 -31.19
C VAL A 175 1.29 -0.14 -32.35
N SER A 176 2.54 -0.08 -32.03
CA SER A 176 3.58 -0.19 -33.07
C SER A 176 3.74 -1.60 -33.55
#